data_d23fa210827ae8ce4a53431eedc1244c
#
_entry.id   d23fa210827ae8ce4a53431eedc1244c
#
_cell.length_a   1.000
_cell.length_b   1.000
_cell.length_c   1.000
_cell.angle_alpha   90.00
_cell.angle_beta   90.00
_cell.angle_gamma   90.00
#
_symmetry.space_group_name_H-M   'P 1'
#
loop_
_entity.id
_entity.type
_entity.pdbx_description
1 polymer ?
#
loop_
_entity_poly.entity_id
_entity_poly.type
_entity_poly.pdbx_seq_one_letter_code
_entity_poly.pdbx_strand_id
1 'polypeptide(L)'
;MPTTTDLSTLKRGTELVKRGFAKMQKGGVIMDVVTVEQAEIAEATGAVAVMALEAVPADIRKRGGVARMADPADVAEIVDAVSIPAMGKARIGHTAEARILEAIGVDMIDESEVLTPADDKYHIDKRSFTAPFVCGARNLEEALRRVDEGAAMIRTKGEAGTGDVNQAVTHQRNISGAIRMLEGMSFEEREAWARGHEAPASLVHETAEMGRLPVVNFAAGGIATPADAALMMEHGCDGIFVGSGIFGAEDPEAMGRAIVAAVNHWDDPETLAEIASNIGKSMKGEANVGMDPADQLQHRGV
;
A
#
# COMPACT_ATOMS: atom_id res chain seq x y z
N MET A 1 12.29 28.00 -15.93
CA MET A 1 11.03 27.60 -16.58
C MET A 1 10.94 26.11 -16.47
N PRO A 2 9.85 25.52 -15.97
CA PRO A 2 9.71 24.07 -15.98
C PRO A 2 9.69 23.60 -17.43
N THR A 3 10.64 22.74 -17.80
CA THR A 3 10.63 22.05 -19.09
C THR A 3 9.40 21.16 -19.13
N THR A 4 8.43 21.50 -19.96
CA THR A 4 7.29 20.62 -20.27
C THR A 4 7.85 19.36 -20.91
N THR A 5 7.89 18.25 -20.15
CA THR A 5 8.26 16.95 -20.70
C THR A 5 7.18 16.54 -21.70
N ASP A 6 7.55 16.34 -22.94
CA ASP A 6 6.65 15.82 -23.98
C ASP A 6 6.32 14.35 -23.65
N LEU A 7 5.13 14.11 -23.14
CA LEU A 7 4.67 12.78 -22.74
C LEU A 7 4.61 11.79 -23.91
N SER A 8 4.51 12.28 -25.15
CA SER A 8 4.48 11.42 -26.35
C SER A 8 5.83 10.73 -26.63
N THR A 9 6.91 11.28 -26.07
CA THR A 9 8.26 10.73 -26.21
C THR A 9 8.64 9.69 -25.14
N LEU A 10 7.80 9.53 -24.10
CA LEU A 10 8.08 8.60 -23.03
C LEU A 10 7.85 7.17 -23.49
N LYS A 11 8.86 6.32 -23.27
CA LYS A 11 8.71 4.88 -23.46
C LYS A 11 7.78 4.31 -22.38
N ARG A 12 6.91 3.37 -22.77
CA ARG A 12 6.07 2.62 -21.83
C ARG A 12 6.97 1.94 -20.78
N GLY A 13 6.54 1.99 -19.51
CA GLY A 13 7.26 1.36 -18.41
C GLY A 13 8.46 2.14 -17.87
N THR A 14 8.67 3.42 -18.27
CA THR A 14 9.67 4.27 -17.61
C THR A 14 9.26 4.60 -16.17
N GLU A 15 10.24 4.92 -15.30
CA GLU A 15 10.00 5.33 -13.91
C GLU A 15 8.98 6.48 -13.82
N LEU A 16 9.09 7.47 -14.70
CA LEU A 16 8.18 8.61 -14.73
C LEU A 16 6.73 8.18 -15.03
N VAL A 17 6.53 7.27 -15.99
CA VAL A 17 5.20 6.74 -16.32
C VAL A 17 4.64 5.91 -15.17
N LYS A 18 5.45 5.03 -14.57
CA LYS A 18 5.06 4.19 -13.43
C LYS A 18 4.64 5.03 -12.22
N ARG A 19 5.46 6.01 -11.82
CA ARG A 19 5.17 6.95 -10.72
C ARG A 19 3.95 7.82 -11.05
N GLY A 20 3.78 8.24 -12.30
CA GLY A 20 2.61 8.98 -12.77
C GLY A 20 1.32 8.18 -12.62
N PHE A 21 1.34 6.91 -13.02
CA PHE A 21 0.19 6.02 -12.87
C PHE A 21 -0.17 5.80 -11.38
N ALA A 22 0.82 5.51 -10.54
CA ALA A 22 0.60 5.38 -9.11
C ALA A 22 0.03 6.67 -8.47
N LYS A 23 0.52 7.84 -8.91
CA LYS A 23 0.06 9.15 -8.43
C LYS A 23 -1.40 9.46 -8.80
N MET A 24 -1.93 8.89 -9.88
CA MET A 24 -3.35 9.08 -10.25
C MET A 24 -4.32 8.51 -9.21
N GLN A 25 -3.87 7.61 -8.35
CA GLN A 25 -4.68 6.99 -7.31
C GLN A 25 -4.69 7.77 -5.99
N LYS A 26 -3.94 8.87 -5.91
CA LYS A 26 -3.86 9.72 -4.72
C LYS A 26 -5.25 10.25 -4.32
N GLY A 27 -5.53 10.20 -3.01
CA GLY A 27 -6.82 10.60 -2.43
C GLY A 27 -7.85 9.47 -2.47
N GLY A 28 -7.48 8.28 -2.92
CA GLY A 28 -8.39 7.16 -3.07
C GLY A 28 -8.19 6.02 -2.09
N VAL A 29 -9.10 5.06 -2.20
CA VAL A 29 -9.11 3.80 -1.46
C VAL A 29 -8.83 2.65 -2.43
N ILE A 30 -7.82 1.83 -2.14
CA ILE A 30 -7.53 0.59 -2.84
C ILE A 30 -8.06 -0.54 -1.98
N MET A 31 -8.91 -1.41 -2.55
CA MET A 31 -9.58 -2.47 -1.80
C MET A 31 -9.00 -3.84 -2.14
N ASP A 32 -8.56 -4.58 -1.11
CA ASP A 32 -8.15 -5.97 -1.24
C ASP A 32 -9.38 -6.85 -1.46
N VAL A 33 -9.39 -7.65 -2.52
CA VAL A 33 -10.53 -8.50 -2.94
C VAL A 33 -10.08 -9.92 -3.23
N VAL A 34 -10.94 -10.90 -3.01
CA VAL A 34 -10.65 -12.33 -3.24
C VAL A 34 -11.62 -12.98 -4.22
N THR A 35 -12.67 -12.26 -4.65
CA THR A 35 -13.67 -12.73 -5.63
C THR A 35 -14.08 -11.60 -6.56
N VAL A 36 -14.65 -11.96 -7.71
CA VAL A 36 -15.25 -11.01 -8.66
C VAL A 36 -16.35 -10.18 -7.98
N GLU A 37 -17.23 -10.80 -7.19
CA GLU A 37 -18.28 -10.10 -6.46
C GLU A 37 -17.71 -9.00 -5.52
N GLN A 38 -16.63 -9.29 -4.80
CA GLN A 38 -15.98 -8.30 -3.96
C GLN A 38 -15.36 -7.16 -4.78
N ALA A 39 -14.81 -7.47 -5.97
CA ALA A 39 -14.26 -6.47 -6.87
C ALA A 39 -15.35 -5.53 -7.41
N GLU A 40 -16.50 -6.07 -7.80
CA GLU A 40 -17.67 -5.30 -8.23
C GLU A 40 -18.21 -4.40 -7.10
N ILE A 41 -18.29 -4.92 -5.87
CA ILE A 41 -18.65 -4.13 -4.68
C ILE A 41 -17.63 -3.00 -4.45
N ALA A 42 -16.34 -3.29 -4.55
CA ALA A 42 -15.29 -2.29 -4.38
C ALA A 42 -15.42 -1.16 -5.40
N GLU A 43 -15.60 -1.47 -6.69
CA GLU A 43 -15.81 -0.47 -7.73
C GLU A 43 -17.10 0.33 -7.49
N ALA A 44 -18.22 -0.34 -7.19
CA ALA A 44 -19.50 0.30 -6.92
C ALA A 44 -19.50 1.22 -5.69
N THR A 45 -18.62 0.98 -4.73
CA THR A 45 -18.45 1.80 -3.52
C THR A 45 -17.44 2.94 -3.68
N GLY A 46 -16.78 3.04 -4.84
CA GLY A 46 -15.89 4.14 -5.19
C GLY A 46 -14.41 3.88 -4.93
N ALA A 47 -13.97 2.61 -4.88
CA ALA A 47 -12.55 2.30 -4.89
C ALA A 47 -11.86 2.87 -6.14
N VAL A 48 -10.62 3.33 -5.99
CA VAL A 48 -9.81 3.80 -7.13
C VAL A 48 -9.03 2.67 -7.80
N ALA A 49 -8.90 1.54 -7.13
CA ALA A 49 -8.31 0.31 -7.63
C ALA A 49 -8.71 -0.86 -6.72
N VAL A 50 -8.56 -2.08 -7.24
CA VAL A 50 -8.68 -3.32 -6.46
C VAL A 50 -7.34 -4.04 -6.41
N MET A 51 -7.13 -4.84 -5.34
CA MET A 51 -5.96 -5.69 -5.14
C MET A 51 -6.42 -7.14 -5.01
N ALA A 52 -6.13 -7.96 -6.02
CA ALA A 52 -6.49 -9.38 -6.03
C ALA A 52 -5.58 -10.21 -5.13
N LEU A 53 -6.19 -11.03 -4.25
CA LEU A 53 -5.52 -11.97 -3.34
C LEU A 53 -6.20 -13.33 -3.36
N GLU A 54 -5.46 -14.37 -2.96
CA GLU A 54 -6.03 -15.71 -2.68
C GLU A 54 -6.91 -15.70 -1.41
N ALA A 55 -6.53 -14.91 -0.42
CA ALA A 55 -7.25 -14.75 0.84
C ALA A 55 -6.90 -13.39 1.47
N VAL A 56 -7.84 -12.81 2.21
CA VAL A 56 -7.56 -11.57 2.97
C VAL A 56 -6.55 -11.83 4.09
N PRO A 57 -5.76 -10.83 4.49
CA PRO A 57 -4.67 -11.02 5.47
C PRO A 57 -5.09 -11.67 6.79
N ALA A 58 -6.30 -11.38 7.28
CA ALA A 58 -6.85 -12.02 8.49
C ALA A 58 -6.98 -13.55 8.34
N ASP A 59 -7.36 -14.03 7.16
CA ASP A 59 -7.50 -15.46 6.90
C ASP A 59 -6.16 -16.13 6.60
N ILE A 60 -5.23 -15.43 5.95
CA ILE A 60 -3.85 -15.90 5.77
C ILE A 60 -3.22 -16.20 7.13
N ARG A 61 -3.36 -15.31 8.10
CA ARG A 61 -2.84 -15.51 9.47
C ARG A 61 -3.47 -16.74 10.14
N LYS A 62 -4.80 -16.91 10.04
CA LYS A 62 -5.50 -18.06 10.63
C LYS A 62 -5.13 -19.40 9.99
N ARG A 63 -4.93 -19.43 8.68
CA ARG A 63 -4.58 -20.65 7.96
C ARG A 63 -3.16 -21.12 8.28
N GLY A 64 -2.24 -20.19 8.55
CA GLY A 64 -0.81 -20.48 8.69
C GLY A 64 -0.20 -21.04 7.42
N GLY A 65 1.05 -21.50 7.51
CA GLY A 65 1.74 -22.10 6.38
C GLY A 65 2.27 -21.10 5.36
N VAL A 66 2.40 -21.51 4.09
CA VAL A 66 2.97 -20.70 3.01
C VAL A 66 1.86 -20.01 2.24
N ALA A 67 1.74 -18.68 2.40
CA ALA A 67 0.87 -17.84 1.58
C ALA A 67 1.57 -17.49 0.26
N ARG A 68 0.89 -17.69 -0.86
CA ARG A 68 1.39 -17.51 -2.23
C ARG A 68 0.56 -16.50 -3.00
N MET A 69 1.02 -16.18 -4.22
CA MET A 69 0.23 -15.47 -5.23
C MET A 69 -1.12 -16.20 -5.44
N ALA A 70 -2.20 -15.43 -5.67
CA ALA A 70 -3.50 -15.97 -6.05
C ALA A 70 -3.41 -16.76 -7.38
N ASP A 71 -4.38 -17.66 -7.62
CA ASP A 71 -4.46 -18.36 -8.90
C ASP A 71 -4.53 -17.35 -10.06
N PRO A 72 -3.67 -17.49 -11.07
CA PRO A 72 -3.70 -16.63 -12.25
C PRO A 72 -5.05 -16.51 -12.93
N ALA A 73 -5.87 -17.56 -12.92
CA ALA A 73 -7.21 -17.53 -13.50
C ALA A 73 -8.15 -16.63 -12.69
N ASP A 74 -8.12 -16.74 -11.36
CA ASP A 74 -8.95 -15.90 -10.47
C ASP A 74 -8.54 -14.42 -10.60
N VAL A 75 -7.23 -14.14 -10.70
CA VAL A 75 -6.74 -12.76 -10.92
C VAL A 75 -7.23 -12.21 -12.27
N ALA A 76 -7.18 -13.03 -13.34
CA ALA A 76 -7.66 -12.63 -14.66
C ALA A 76 -9.16 -12.33 -14.65
N GLU A 77 -9.97 -13.15 -13.97
CA GLU A 77 -11.41 -12.91 -13.83
C GLU A 77 -11.71 -11.58 -13.11
N ILE A 78 -10.94 -11.25 -12.06
CA ILE A 78 -11.07 -9.97 -11.36
C ILE A 78 -10.65 -8.80 -12.27
N VAL A 79 -9.55 -8.92 -13.02
CA VAL A 79 -9.10 -7.89 -13.98
C VAL A 79 -10.18 -7.62 -15.04
N ASP A 80 -10.83 -8.66 -15.55
CA ASP A 80 -11.85 -8.54 -16.58
C ASP A 80 -13.19 -8.00 -16.05
N ALA A 81 -13.44 -8.12 -14.74
CA ALA A 81 -14.72 -7.76 -14.12
C ALA A 81 -14.87 -6.28 -13.79
N VAL A 82 -13.76 -5.53 -13.64
CA VAL A 82 -13.78 -4.13 -13.20
C VAL A 82 -13.20 -3.19 -14.26
N SER A 83 -13.63 -1.93 -14.25
CA SER A 83 -13.07 -0.89 -15.11
C SER A 83 -11.99 -0.04 -14.44
N ILE A 84 -11.86 -0.16 -13.11
CA ILE A 84 -10.80 0.46 -12.33
C ILE A 84 -9.51 -0.39 -12.35
N PRO A 85 -8.32 0.19 -12.09
CA PRO A 85 -7.08 -0.57 -12.05
C PRO A 85 -7.15 -1.79 -11.13
N ALA A 86 -6.64 -2.93 -11.60
CA ALA A 86 -6.52 -4.16 -10.84
C ALA A 86 -5.04 -4.47 -10.55
N MET A 87 -4.74 -4.78 -9.30
CA MET A 87 -3.40 -5.11 -8.82
C MET A 87 -3.34 -6.57 -8.38
N GLY A 88 -2.13 -7.16 -8.38
CA GLY A 88 -1.90 -8.50 -7.83
C GLY A 88 -0.71 -8.52 -6.88
N LYS A 89 -0.72 -9.44 -5.90
CA LYS A 89 0.38 -9.61 -4.94
C LYS A 89 1.34 -10.71 -5.38
N ALA A 90 2.64 -10.38 -5.39
CA ALA A 90 3.75 -11.31 -5.52
C ALA A 90 4.49 -11.45 -4.19
N ARG A 91 5.07 -12.61 -3.92
CA ARG A 91 5.95 -12.83 -2.77
C ARG A 91 7.23 -12.02 -2.91
N ILE A 92 7.76 -11.54 -1.80
CA ILE A 92 9.05 -10.84 -1.78
C ILE A 92 10.13 -11.70 -2.43
N GLY A 93 10.88 -11.13 -3.40
CA GLY A 93 11.94 -11.79 -4.15
C GLY A 93 11.47 -12.77 -5.23
N HIS A 94 10.17 -12.99 -5.39
CA HIS A 94 9.65 -13.98 -6.34
C HIS A 94 9.40 -13.41 -7.74
N THR A 95 10.46 -13.19 -8.49
CA THR A 95 10.40 -12.59 -9.85
C THR A 95 9.48 -13.35 -10.81
N ALA A 96 9.34 -14.67 -10.68
CA ALA A 96 8.47 -15.45 -11.56
C ALA A 96 6.98 -15.16 -11.30
N GLU A 97 6.55 -15.01 -10.04
CA GLU A 97 5.17 -14.58 -9.73
C GLU A 97 4.88 -13.20 -10.30
N ALA A 98 5.79 -12.25 -10.14
CA ALA A 98 5.63 -10.91 -10.72
C ALA A 98 5.51 -10.93 -12.26
N ARG A 99 6.28 -11.78 -12.95
CA ARG A 99 6.17 -11.96 -14.41
C ARG A 99 4.84 -12.60 -14.83
N ILE A 100 4.31 -13.52 -14.04
CA ILE A 100 2.98 -14.10 -14.28
C ILE A 100 1.92 -13.02 -14.16
N LEU A 101 1.94 -12.21 -13.09
CA LEU A 101 1.00 -11.12 -12.88
C LEU A 101 1.07 -10.08 -14.01
N GLU A 102 2.28 -9.69 -14.43
CA GLU A 102 2.44 -8.78 -15.57
C GLU A 102 1.89 -9.39 -16.88
N ALA A 103 2.08 -10.69 -17.10
CA ALA A 103 1.57 -11.40 -18.28
C ALA A 103 0.03 -11.53 -18.30
N ILE A 104 -0.61 -11.62 -17.14
CA ILE A 104 -2.07 -11.60 -17.00
C ILE A 104 -2.63 -10.21 -17.33
N GLY A 105 -1.82 -9.16 -17.18
CA GLY A 105 -2.22 -7.79 -17.47
C GLY A 105 -2.69 -6.99 -16.28
N VAL A 106 -2.24 -7.34 -15.05
CA VAL A 106 -2.50 -6.48 -13.89
C VAL A 106 -1.86 -5.09 -14.10
N ASP A 107 -2.51 -4.05 -13.62
CA ASP A 107 -2.04 -2.67 -13.77
C ASP A 107 -0.89 -2.31 -12.84
N MET A 108 -0.81 -2.95 -11.66
CA MET A 108 0.28 -2.80 -10.69
C MET A 108 0.54 -4.13 -9.97
N ILE A 109 1.75 -4.28 -9.42
CA ILE A 109 2.16 -5.45 -8.65
C ILE A 109 2.57 -5.00 -7.24
N ASP A 110 1.99 -5.62 -6.21
CA ASP A 110 2.42 -5.44 -4.81
C ASP A 110 3.39 -6.56 -4.44
N GLU A 111 4.69 -6.23 -4.30
CA GLU A 111 5.66 -7.12 -3.68
C GLU A 111 5.46 -7.07 -2.17
N SER A 112 4.79 -8.10 -1.64
CA SER A 112 4.08 -8.01 -0.37
C SER A 112 4.61 -8.94 0.72
N GLU A 113 4.84 -8.36 1.90
CA GLU A 113 5.13 -9.07 3.16
C GLU A 113 3.93 -9.89 3.69
N VAL A 114 2.72 -9.61 3.21
CA VAL A 114 1.52 -10.39 3.57
C VAL A 114 1.67 -11.82 3.10
N LEU A 115 2.30 -12.04 1.95
CA LEU A 115 2.66 -13.36 1.46
C LEU A 115 3.97 -13.85 2.11
N THR A 116 4.20 -15.16 2.06
CA THR A 116 5.44 -15.74 2.59
C THR A 116 6.62 -15.40 1.66
N PRO A 117 7.66 -14.72 2.13
CA PRO A 117 8.81 -14.37 1.29
C PRO A 117 9.42 -15.59 0.58
N ALA A 118 9.83 -15.40 -0.66
CA ALA A 118 10.58 -16.41 -1.43
C ALA A 118 12.10 -16.18 -1.33
N ASP A 119 12.50 -14.95 -0.97
CA ASP A 119 13.90 -14.59 -0.73
C ASP A 119 13.97 -13.75 0.55
N ASP A 120 14.83 -14.15 1.48
CA ASP A 120 15.02 -13.46 2.76
C ASP A 120 15.97 -12.26 2.66
N LYS A 121 16.65 -12.12 1.51
CA LYS A 121 17.74 -11.15 1.35
C LYS A 121 17.47 -10.11 0.26
N TYR A 122 16.86 -10.52 -0.85
CA TYR A 122 16.69 -9.64 -2.01
C TYR A 122 15.23 -9.46 -2.38
N HIS A 123 14.90 -8.21 -2.69
CA HIS A 123 13.65 -7.84 -3.34
C HIS A 123 13.77 -7.93 -4.87
N ILE A 124 12.63 -7.93 -5.54
CA ILE A 124 12.55 -7.93 -7.01
C ILE A 124 13.15 -6.62 -7.55
N ASP A 125 14.01 -6.68 -8.59
CA ASP A 125 14.40 -5.51 -9.36
C ASP A 125 13.23 -5.08 -10.26
N LYS A 126 12.49 -4.08 -9.80
CA LYS A 126 11.25 -3.57 -10.39
C LYS A 126 11.47 -2.79 -11.68
N ARG A 127 12.72 -2.38 -11.95
CA ARG A 127 13.09 -1.66 -13.18
C ARG A 127 13.00 -2.55 -14.41
N SER A 128 13.07 -3.86 -14.25
CA SER A 128 12.95 -4.84 -15.34
C SER A 128 11.52 -5.08 -15.82
N PHE A 129 10.51 -4.52 -15.15
CA PHE A 129 9.08 -4.67 -15.43
C PHE A 129 8.50 -3.41 -16.09
N THR A 130 7.43 -3.57 -16.85
CA THR A 130 6.61 -2.48 -17.38
C THR A 130 5.58 -2.01 -16.36
N ALA A 131 4.99 -2.97 -15.60
CA ALA A 131 4.05 -2.68 -14.54
C ALA A 131 4.73 -1.93 -13.38
N PRO A 132 4.09 -0.89 -12.80
CA PRO A 132 4.55 -0.25 -11.57
C PRO A 132 4.39 -1.17 -10.37
N PHE A 133 5.25 -0.99 -9.37
CA PHE A 133 5.23 -1.77 -8.13
C PHE A 133 4.82 -0.95 -6.93
N VAL A 134 4.10 -1.60 -6.02
CA VAL A 134 3.83 -1.16 -4.65
C VAL A 134 4.70 -1.98 -3.70
N CYS A 135 5.21 -1.37 -2.63
CA CYS A 135 5.92 -2.06 -1.56
C CYS A 135 5.56 -1.51 -0.18
N GLY A 136 5.55 -2.38 0.81
CA GLY A 136 5.40 -2.01 2.21
C GLY A 136 6.69 -1.45 2.82
N ALA A 137 6.55 -0.49 3.77
CA ALA A 137 7.66 0.01 4.58
C ALA A 137 7.18 0.34 5.99
N ARG A 138 8.09 0.22 6.98
CA ARG A 138 7.85 0.57 8.39
C ARG A 138 8.53 1.87 8.81
N ASN A 139 9.50 2.32 8.01
CA ASN A 139 10.32 3.49 8.26
C ASN A 139 10.84 4.08 6.93
N LEU A 140 11.53 5.20 7.01
CA LEU A 140 11.99 5.92 5.82
C LEU A 140 13.06 5.15 5.06
N GLU A 141 14.05 4.58 5.75
CA GLU A 141 15.15 3.85 5.12
C GLU A 141 14.65 2.63 4.33
N GLU A 142 13.68 1.89 4.87
CA GLU A 142 13.04 0.77 4.16
C GLU A 142 12.30 1.29 2.92
N ALA A 143 11.54 2.37 3.05
CA ALA A 143 10.84 3.01 1.93
C ALA A 143 11.82 3.42 0.81
N LEU A 144 12.93 4.06 1.17
CA LEU A 144 13.93 4.53 0.20
C LEU A 144 14.63 3.38 -0.51
N ARG A 145 14.91 2.26 0.18
CA ARG A 145 15.43 1.04 -0.49
C ARG A 145 14.45 0.50 -1.52
N ARG A 146 13.16 0.42 -1.19
CA ARG A 146 12.12 -0.02 -2.16
C ARG A 146 12.01 0.92 -3.36
N VAL A 147 12.08 2.24 -3.12
CA VAL A 147 12.09 3.22 -4.22
C VAL A 147 13.33 3.08 -5.10
N ASP A 148 14.51 2.83 -4.52
CA ASP A 148 15.74 2.59 -5.26
C ASP A 148 15.67 1.34 -6.16
N GLU A 149 14.94 0.32 -5.72
CA GLU A 149 14.65 -0.89 -6.52
C GLU A 149 13.61 -0.65 -7.62
N GLY A 150 12.99 0.53 -7.68
CA GLY A 150 12.01 0.94 -8.69
C GLY A 150 10.55 0.87 -8.25
N ALA A 151 10.24 0.86 -6.96
CA ALA A 151 8.87 0.98 -6.49
C ALA A 151 8.27 2.35 -6.88
N ALA A 152 7.05 2.35 -7.39
CA ALA A 152 6.30 3.54 -7.81
C ALA A 152 5.35 4.05 -6.74
N MET A 153 5.06 3.22 -5.72
CA MET A 153 4.21 3.51 -4.58
C MET A 153 4.78 2.82 -3.34
N ILE A 154 4.76 3.52 -2.22
CA ILE A 154 5.00 2.96 -0.90
C ILE A 154 3.67 2.89 -0.15
N ARG A 155 3.51 1.88 0.69
CA ARG A 155 2.47 1.81 1.70
C ARG A 155 3.07 1.49 3.07
N THR A 156 2.40 1.89 4.15
CA THR A 156 2.75 1.35 5.46
C THR A 156 2.53 -0.16 5.46
N LYS A 157 3.36 -0.93 6.17
CA LYS A 157 3.06 -2.35 6.40
C LYS A 157 1.89 -2.51 7.37
N GLY A 158 1.86 -1.70 8.43
CA GLY A 158 0.91 -1.89 9.50
C GLY A 158 0.99 -3.31 10.06
N GLU A 159 -0.12 -3.82 10.60
CA GLU A 159 -0.29 -5.26 10.83
C GLU A 159 -1.59 -5.71 10.13
N ALA A 160 -1.42 -6.21 8.90
CA ALA A 160 -2.52 -6.48 8.00
C ALA A 160 -3.50 -7.52 8.57
N GLY A 161 -4.82 -7.25 8.42
CA GLY A 161 -5.89 -8.15 8.83
C GLY A 161 -6.26 -8.13 10.30
N THR A 162 -5.60 -7.29 11.13
CA THR A 162 -5.90 -7.21 12.57
C THR A 162 -7.09 -6.31 12.90
N GLY A 163 -7.36 -5.30 12.07
CA GLY A 163 -8.32 -4.25 12.42
C GLY A 163 -7.83 -3.32 13.54
N ASP A 164 -6.53 -3.34 13.84
CA ASP A 164 -5.83 -2.43 14.78
C ASP A 164 -4.84 -1.56 14.00
N VAL A 165 -5.20 -0.29 13.83
CA VAL A 165 -4.46 0.68 13.03
C VAL A 165 -3.14 1.15 13.66
N ASN A 166 -2.85 0.77 14.90
CA ASN A 166 -1.72 1.25 15.70
C ASN A 166 -0.37 1.16 14.96
N GLN A 167 -0.08 0.01 14.32
CA GLN A 167 1.19 -0.18 13.61
C GLN A 167 1.26 0.66 12.32
N ALA A 168 0.17 0.85 11.60
CA ALA A 168 0.14 1.74 10.44
C ALA A 168 0.44 3.20 10.83
N VAL A 169 -0.16 3.68 11.92
CA VAL A 169 0.15 5.01 12.50
C VAL A 169 1.61 5.11 12.90
N THR A 170 2.16 4.09 13.58
CA THR A 170 3.57 4.05 13.97
C THR A 170 4.49 4.16 12.76
N HIS A 171 4.25 3.36 11.72
CA HIS A 171 5.06 3.37 10.50
C HIS A 171 4.99 4.71 9.76
N GLN A 172 3.78 5.28 9.62
CA GLN A 172 3.62 6.58 9.00
C GLN A 172 4.34 7.68 9.79
N ARG A 173 4.26 7.66 11.12
CA ARG A 173 4.99 8.61 11.98
C ARG A 173 6.50 8.44 11.88
N ASN A 174 7.01 7.21 11.76
CA ASN A 174 8.44 6.95 11.53
C ASN A 174 8.90 7.56 10.20
N ILE A 175 8.16 7.34 9.12
CA ILE A 175 8.47 7.90 7.80
C ILE A 175 8.43 9.44 7.85
N SER A 176 7.31 10.03 8.26
CA SER A 176 7.13 11.49 8.26
C SER A 176 8.04 12.20 9.26
N GLY A 177 8.34 11.56 10.40
CA GLY A 177 9.26 12.07 11.39
C GLY A 177 10.70 12.12 10.89
N ALA A 178 11.17 11.06 10.23
CA ALA A 178 12.49 11.01 9.62
C ALA A 178 12.63 12.04 8.47
N ILE A 179 11.61 12.23 7.64
CA ILE A 179 11.60 13.26 6.60
C ILE A 179 11.80 14.65 7.21
N ARG A 180 11.00 15.03 8.22
CA ARG A 180 11.14 16.32 8.91
C ARG A 180 12.51 16.51 9.54
N MET A 181 13.13 15.45 10.05
CA MET A 181 14.48 15.50 10.59
C MET A 181 15.51 15.78 9.48
N LEU A 182 15.40 15.10 8.33
CA LEU A 182 16.30 15.28 7.19
C LEU A 182 16.21 16.68 6.57
N GLU A 183 15.05 17.33 6.58
CA GLU A 183 14.88 18.71 6.09
C GLU A 183 15.79 19.68 6.81
N GLY A 184 16.00 19.49 8.14
CA GLY A 184 16.84 20.34 8.97
C GLY A 184 18.34 19.99 8.94
N MET A 185 18.75 18.90 8.30
CA MET A 185 20.14 18.42 8.25
C MET A 185 20.96 19.10 7.14
N SER A 186 22.25 19.34 7.41
CA SER A 186 23.23 19.70 6.38
C SER A 186 23.45 18.56 5.38
N PHE A 187 24.17 18.85 4.30
CA PHE A 187 24.53 17.85 3.30
C PHE A 187 25.31 16.69 3.94
N GLU A 188 26.31 17.00 4.77
CA GLU A 188 27.18 16.01 5.41
C GLU A 188 26.40 15.14 6.42
N GLU A 189 25.45 15.74 7.13
CA GLU A 189 24.61 15.02 8.08
C GLU A 189 23.67 14.05 7.34
N ARG A 190 23.08 14.45 6.20
CA ARG A 190 22.27 13.57 5.34
C ARG A 190 23.07 12.41 4.79
N GLU A 191 24.32 12.66 4.35
CA GLU A 191 25.26 11.61 3.93
C GLU A 191 25.58 10.63 5.05
N ALA A 192 25.81 11.13 6.28
CA ALA A 192 26.06 10.30 7.44
C ALA A 192 24.83 9.47 7.82
N TRP A 193 23.64 10.08 7.77
CA TRP A 193 22.37 9.40 8.02
C TRP A 193 22.13 8.28 6.98
N ALA A 194 22.33 8.57 5.70
CA ALA A 194 22.18 7.59 4.61
C ALA A 194 23.06 6.35 4.83
N ARG A 195 24.33 6.56 5.17
CA ARG A 195 25.26 5.45 5.49
C ARG A 195 24.84 4.67 6.73
N GLY A 196 24.42 5.37 7.79
CA GLY A 196 24.02 4.75 9.07
C GLY A 196 22.74 3.92 8.98
N HIS A 197 21.89 4.21 7.99
CA HIS A 197 20.59 3.55 7.79
C HIS A 197 20.55 2.68 6.52
N GLU A 198 21.68 2.49 5.86
CA GLU A 198 21.77 1.72 4.60
C GLU A 198 20.76 2.19 3.54
N ALA A 199 20.54 3.51 3.49
CA ALA A 199 19.62 4.15 2.57
C ALA A 199 20.37 4.77 1.38
N PRO A 200 19.79 4.80 0.16
CA PRO A 200 20.40 5.45 -1.00
C PRO A 200 20.54 6.95 -0.78
N ALA A 201 21.79 7.47 -0.75
CA ALA A 201 22.07 8.86 -0.41
C ALA A 201 21.36 9.86 -1.35
N SER A 202 21.29 9.56 -2.65
CA SER A 202 20.58 10.40 -3.63
C SER A 202 19.10 10.56 -3.29
N LEU A 203 18.42 9.48 -2.87
CA LEU A 203 17.02 9.53 -2.47
C LEU A 203 16.83 10.21 -1.10
N VAL A 204 17.80 10.11 -0.20
CA VAL A 204 17.79 10.85 1.07
C VAL A 204 17.81 12.36 0.80
N HIS A 205 18.68 12.84 -0.09
CA HIS A 205 18.74 14.25 -0.48
C HIS A 205 17.46 14.69 -1.20
N GLU A 206 16.97 13.92 -2.20
CA GLU A 206 15.73 14.21 -2.91
C GLU A 206 14.55 14.30 -1.95
N THR A 207 14.41 13.36 -1.02
CA THR A 207 13.34 13.33 -0.02
C THR A 207 13.39 14.53 0.92
N ALA A 208 14.59 14.91 1.38
CA ALA A 208 14.77 16.07 2.23
C ALA A 208 14.44 17.39 1.52
N GLU A 209 14.78 17.52 0.24
CA GLU A 209 14.47 18.70 -0.58
C GLU A 209 12.98 18.80 -0.92
N MET A 210 12.31 17.66 -1.11
CA MET A 210 10.88 17.60 -1.41
C MET A 210 9.99 17.72 -0.16
N GLY A 211 10.52 17.47 1.05
CA GLY A 211 9.74 17.35 2.29
C GLY A 211 8.76 16.16 2.27
N ARG A 212 8.98 15.20 1.38
CA ARG A 212 8.13 14.01 1.20
C ARG A 212 8.87 12.92 0.41
N LEU A 213 8.34 11.69 0.43
CA LEU A 213 8.82 10.65 -0.47
C LEU A 213 8.66 11.05 -1.95
N PRO A 214 9.58 10.64 -2.84
CA PRO A 214 9.50 10.94 -4.28
C PRO A 214 8.40 10.12 -5.01
N VAL A 215 7.70 9.27 -4.28
CA VAL A 215 6.53 8.48 -4.73
C VAL A 215 5.37 8.70 -3.77
N VAL A 216 4.16 8.30 -4.16
CA VAL A 216 2.99 8.33 -3.27
C VAL A 216 3.16 7.33 -2.12
N ASN A 217 2.67 7.71 -0.94
CA ASN A 217 2.73 6.91 0.28
C ASN A 217 1.33 6.69 0.83
N PHE A 218 0.83 5.47 0.74
CA PHE A 218 -0.49 5.06 1.21
C PHE A 218 -0.42 4.45 2.61
N ALA A 219 -1.52 4.48 3.33
CA ALA A 219 -1.66 3.70 4.55
C ALA A 219 -2.18 2.30 4.26
N ALA A 220 -1.65 1.30 4.94
CA ALA A 220 -2.15 -0.07 4.93
C ALA A 220 -1.92 -0.74 6.29
N GLY A 221 -2.73 -1.76 6.59
CA GLY A 221 -2.61 -2.60 7.77
C GLY A 221 -3.41 -2.10 8.97
N GLY A 222 -4.50 -2.81 9.27
CA GLY A 222 -5.31 -2.57 10.47
C GLY A 222 -6.42 -1.54 10.32
N ILE A 223 -6.64 -0.93 9.17
CA ILE A 223 -7.75 0.00 8.91
C ILE A 223 -9.05 -0.81 8.88
N ALA A 224 -10.02 -0.46 9.74
CA ALA A 224 -11.28 -1.18 9.88
C ALA A 224 -12.52 -0.29 9.97
N THR A 225 -12.34 1.03 10.13
CA THR A 225 -13.44 2.00 10.30
C THR A 225 -13.19 3.26 9.46
N PRO A 226 -14.25 4.05 9.18
CA PRO A 226 -14.09 5.38 8.58
C PRO A 226 -13.17 6.31 9.39
N ALA A 227 -13.22 6.22 10.72
CA ALA A 227 -12.35 7.02 11.60
C ALA A 227 -10.87 6.64 11.46
N ASP A 228 -10.55 5.34 11.30
CA ASP A 228 -9.16 4.90 11.03
C ASP A 228 -8.67 5.45 9.69
N ALA A 229 -9.53 5.42 8.66
CA ALA A 229 -9.21 5.95 7.33
C ALA A 229 -8.91 7.46 7.40
N ALA A 230 -9.78 8.24 8.05
CA ALA A 230 -9.58 9.68 8.25
C ALA A 230 -8.29 9.98 9.04
N LEU A 231 -8.01 9.21 10.10
CA LEU A 231 -6.79 9.33 10.91
C LEU A 231 -5.52 9.16 10.04
N MET A 232 -5.51 8.20 9.14
CA MET A 232 -4.33 7.99 8.28
C MET A 232 -4.16 9.12 7.26
N MET A 233 -5.25 9.68 6.74
CA MET A 233 -5.20 10.87 5.89
C MET A 233 -4.71 12.10 6.66
N GLU A 234 -5.14 12.31 7.91
CA GLU A 234 -4.65 13.37 8.81
C GLU A 234 -3.13 13.24 9.05
N HIS A 235 -2.61 12.02 9.12
CA HIS A 235 -1.17 11.76 9.24
C HIS A 235 -0.39 11.96 7.94
N GLY A 236 -1.05 12.41 6.86
CA GLY A 236 -0.42 12.80 5.60
C GLY A 236 -0.18 11.64 4.63
N CYS A 237 -0.92 10.55 4.74
CA CYS A 237 -0.94 9.52 3.71
C CYS A 237 -1.62 10.04 2.45
N ASP A 238 -1.19 9.55 1.29
CA ASP A 238 -1.73 9.93 -0.02
C ASP A 238 -3.00 9.15 -0.40
N GLY A 239 -3.43 8.20 0.43
CA GLY A 239 -4.58 7.32 0.27
C GLY A 239 -4.46 6.10 1.19
N ILE A 240 -5.35 5.13 1.04
CA ILE A 240 -5.37 3.94 1.91
C ILE A 240 -5.55 2.64 1.12
N PHE A 241 -5.03 1.55 1.68
CA PHE A 241 -5.38 0.17 1.34
C PHE A 241 -6.24 -0.42 2.46
N VAL A 242 -7.29 -1.12 2.11
CA VAL A 242 -8.16 -1.80 3.07
C VAL A 242 -8.74 -3.08 2.46
N GLY A 243 -8.78 -4.16 3.23
CA GLY A 243 -9.34 -5.44 2.80
C GLY A 243 -10.25 -6.03 3.86
N SER A 244 -9.69 -6.71 4.86
CA SER A 244 -10.46 -7.33 5.94
C SER A 244 -11.38 -6.34 6.67
N GLY A 245 -11.00 -5.05 6.74
CA GLY A 245 -11.82 -4.00 7.35
C GLY A 245 -13.17 -3.80 6.67
N ILE A 246 -13.24 -3.98 5.35
CA ILE A 246 -14.48 -3.89 4.58
C ILE A 246 -15.18 -5.25 4.55
N PHE A 247 -14.53 -6.27 4.00
CA PHE A 247 -15.18 -7.56 3.74
C PHE A 247 -15.39 -8.43 4.99
N GLY A 248 -14.84 -8.04 6.13
CA GLY A 248 -15.14 -8.61 7.45
C GLY A 248 -16.19 -7.84 8.26
N ALA A 249 -16.72 -6.74 7.73
CA ALA A 249 -17.79 -5.98 8.36
C ALA A 249 -19.16 -6.65 8.18
N GLU A 250 -20.14 -6.24 9.00
CA GLU A 250 -21.53 -6.74 8.93
C GLU A 250 -22.20 -6.38 7.59
N ASP A 251 -21.90 -5.20 7.05
CA ASP A 251 -22.34 -4.72 5.72
C ASP A 251 -21.11 -4.18 4.97
N PRO A 252 -20.47 -5.00 4.12
CA PRO A 252 -19.28 -4.60 3.37
C PRO A 252 -19.51 -3.42 2.42
N GLU A 253 -20.68 -3.34 1.81
CA GLU A 253 -21.00 -2.28 0.85
C GLU A 253 -21.18 -0.92 1.57
N ALA A 254 -21.90 -0.91 2.69
CA ALA A 254 -22.04 0.29 3.52
C ALA A 254 -20.69 0.72 4.11
N MET A 255 -19.87 -0.22 4.59
CA MET A 255 -18.54 0.06 5.12
C MET A 255 -17.60 0.59 4.03
N GLY A 256 -17.61 0.00 2.84
CA GLY A 256 -16.82 0.46 1.70
C GLY A 256 -17.14 1.90 1.32
N ARG A 257 -18.41 2.24 1.16
CA ARG A 257 -18.86 3.63 0.90
C ARG A 257 -18.44 4.59 2.00
N ALA A 258 -18.60 4.20 3.25
CA ALA A 258 -18.26 5.02 4.41
C ALA A 258 -16.74 5.29 4.49
N ILE A 259 -15.89 4.30 4.23
CA ILE A 259 -14.43 4.45 4.21
C ILE A 259 -14.00 5.37 3.05
N VAL A 260 -14.55 5.20 1.86
CA VAL A 260 -14.28 6.09 0.71
C VAL A 260 -14.70 7.53 1.01
N ALA A 261 -15.89 7.72 1.58
CA ALA A 261 -16.35 9.05 1.99
C ALA A 261 -15.45 9.68 3.06
N ALA A 262 -15.01 8.89 4.05
CA ALA A 262 -14.12 9.37 5.10
C ALA A 262 -12.73 9.80 4.58
N VAL A 263 -12.19 9.12 3.57
CA VAL A 263 -10.96 9.55 2.90
C VAL A 263 -11.13 10.90 2.19
N ASN A 264 -12.32 11.15 1.61
CA ASN A 264 -12.59 12.39 0.90
C ASN A 264 -12.93 13.57 1.84
N HIS A 265 -13.38 13.29 3.08
CA HIS A 265 -13.82 14.27 4.07
C HIS A 265 -13.06 14.17 5.40
N TRP A 266 -11.81 13.71 5.34
CA TRP A 266 -11.00 13.37 6.53
C TRP A 266 -10.78 14.55 7.50
N ASP A 267 -10.88 15.79 7.04
CA ASP A 267 -10.69 17.03 7.79
C ASP A 267 -12.01 17.72 8.19
N ASP A 268 -13.16 17.07 7.96
CA ASP A 268 -14.49 17.57 8.34
C ASP A 268 -15.13 16.68 9.41
N PRO A 269 -15.00 17.03 10.72
CA PRO A 269 -15.51 16.20 11.81
C PRO A 269 -17.05 16.05 11.82
N GLU A 270 -17.80 17.02 11.32
CA GLU A 270 -19.28 16.96 11.29
C GLU A 270 -19.71 15.93 10.24
N THR A 271 -19.16 16.01 9.04
CA THR A 271 -19.37 15.02 7.97
C THR A 271 -18.88 13.64 8.37
N LEU A 272 -17.71 13.53 9.04
CA LEU A 272 -17.22 12.24 9.54
C LEU A 272 -18.15 11.58 10.57
N ALA A 273 -18.78 12.37 11.44
CA ALA A 273 -19.76 11.85 12.39
C ALA A 273 -21.01 11.28 11.70
N GLU A 274 -21.46 11.90 10.62
CA GLU A 274 -22.57 11.39 9.79
C GLU A 274 -22.16 10.10 9.07
N ILE A 275 -20.99 10.09 8.41
CA ILE A 275 -20.45 8.94 7.69
C ILE A 275 -20.29 7.73 8.60
N ALA A 276 -19.77 7.91 9.81
CA ALA A 276 -19.53 6.84 10.76
C ALA A 276 -20.81 6.30 11.44
N SER A 277 -21.95 6.90 11.19
CA SER A 277 -23.22 6.54 11.84
C SER A 277 -23.99 5.49 11.04
N ASN A 278 -24.51 4.47 11.72
CA ASN A 278 -25.45 3.48 11.17
C ASN A 278 -24.88 2.62 10.00
N ILE A 279 -23.58 2.38 9.98
CA ILE A 279 -22.88 1.57 8.94
C ILE A 279 -22.76 0.08 9.30
N GLY A 280 -23.45 -0.38 10.36
CA GLY A 280 -23.28 -1.74 10.87
C GLY A 280 -22.03 -1.90 11.75
N LYS A 281 -21.73 -3.15 12.13
CA LYS A 281 -20.55 -3.46 12.95
C LYS A 281 -19.33 -3.62 12.07
N SER A 282 -18.22 -3.00 12.50
CA SER A 282 -16.91 -3.26 11.92
C SER A 282 -16.46 -4.71 12.13
N MET A 283 -15.44 -5.15 11.42
CA MET A 283 -14.82 -6.45 11.63
C MET A 283 -14.41 -6.65 13.10
N LYS A 284 -14.39 -7.91 13.54
CA LYS A 284 -13.78 -8.23 14.84
C LYS A 284 -12.27 -8.05 14.74
N GLY A 285 -11.75 -7.06 15.46
CA GLY A 285 -10.32 -6.80 15.52
C GLY A 285 -9.57 -7.75 16.44
N GLU A 286 -8.25 -7.80 16.24
CA GLU A 286 -7.25 -8.46 17.08
C GLU A 286 -6.18 -7.43 17.44
N ALA A 287 -5.96 -7.20 18.75
CA ALA A 287 -4.99 -6.20 19.19
C ALA A 287 -3.56 -6.65 18.86
N ASN A 288 -2.74 -5.73 18.34
CA ASN A 288 -1.33 -5.99 18.04
C ASN A 288 -0.49 -6.24 19.30
N VAL A 289 -0.91 -5.67 20.42
CA VAL A 289 -0.24 -5.84 21.72
C VAL A 289 -0.40 -7.28 22.20
N GLY A 290 0.73 -7.98 22.33
CA GLY A 290 0.77 -9.39 22.78
C GLY A 290 0.73 -10.42 21.65
N MET A 291 0.67 -9.98 20.39
CA MET A 291 0.82 -10.88 19.23
C MET A 291 2.25 -11.45 19.20
N ASP A 292 2.37 -12.76 18.97
CA ASP A 292 3.68 -13.40 18.82
C ASP A 292 4.43 -12.73 17.64
N PRO A 293 5.69 -12.31 17.81
CA PRO A 293 6.49 -11.74 16.72
C PRO A 293 6.54 -12.64 15.46
N ALA A 294 6.44 -13.96 15.63
CA ALA A 294 6.39 -14.90 14.50
C ALA A 294 5.10 -14.79 13.66
N ASP A 295 4.01 -14.30 14.26
CA ASP A 295 2.73 -14.08 13.58
C ASP A 295 2.59 -12.67 12.98
N GLN A 296 3.53 -11.77 13.29
CA GLN A 296 3.53 -10.40 12.77
C GLN A 296 4.08 -10.37 11.34
N LEU A 297 3.20 -10.09 10.39
CA LEU A 297 3.55 -10.06 8.96
C LEU A 297 4.50 -8.92 8.61
N GLN A 298 4.43 -7.80 9.33
CA GLN A 298 5.23 -6.60 9.10
C GLN A 298 6.76 -6.82 9.17
N HIS A 299 7.22 -7.86 9.85
CA HIS A 299 8.64 -8.15 10.00
C HIS A 299 9.26 -8.90 8.82
N ARG A 300 8.46 -9.32 7.85
CA ARG A 300 8.93 -9.99 6.64
C ARG A 300 9.56 -9.00 5.66
N GLY A 301 10.64 -9.40 5.01
CA GLY A 301 11.29 -8.63 3.95
C GLY A 301 11.76 -7.24 4.39
N VAL A 302 12.61 -7.20 5.39
CA VAL A 302 13.17 -5.95 5.97
C VAL A 302 14.48 -5.58 5.32
#